data_c3c75741d895a6d326c605d1ee9274c5
#
_entry.id   c3c75741d895a6d326c605d1ee9274c5
#
_cell.length_a   1.000
_cell.length_b   1.000
_cell.length_c   1.000
_cell.angle_alpha   90.00
_cell.angle_beta   90.00
_cell.angle_gamma   90.00
#
_symmetry.space_group_name_H-M   'P 1'
#
loop_
_entity.id
_entity.type
_entity.pdbx_description
1 polymer ?
#
loop_
_entity_poly.entity_id
_entity_poly.type
_entity_poly.pdbx_seq_one_letter_code
_entity_poly.pdbx_strand_id
1 'polypeptide(L)'
;FGGYSVYYLAGHHDKRFKCFIAHDGIFNTQQQYYETEEMWFPNWDLGAGPWRKGISADPDNAEKVNDQQKVNPFTTSPHLYVDRWDTPILCIHGEKDYRILSSQGQSAFSAAVMRGIPAELLLYPDENHWVLKPQNGILWQRTFFRWLDRWLKK
;
A
#
# COMPACT_ATOMS: atom_id res chain seq x y z
N PHE A 1 6.02 0.10 -7.44
CA PHE A 1 5.85 -1.22 -6.78
C PHE A 1 6.36 -1.28 -5.32
N GLY A 2 7.33 -0.42 -4.95
CA GLY A 2 7.95 -0.50 -3.61
C GLY A 2 6.95 -0.35 -2.46
N GLY A 3 6.11 0.68 -2.48
CA GLY A 3 5.12 0.91 -1.44
C GLY A 3 4.06 -0.19 -1.34
N TYR A 4 3.59 -0.70 -2.48
CA TYR A 4 2.71 -1.87 -2.55
C TYR A 4 3.35 -3.10 -1.89
N SER A 5 4.61 -3.38 -2.24
CA SER A 5 5.35 -4.52 -1.69
C SER A 5 5.51 -4.43 -0.18
N VAL A 6 5.72 -3.22 0.36
CA VAL A 6 5.80 -3.00 1.81
C VAL A 6 4.47 -3.33 2.49
N TYR A 7 3.34 -2.85 1.96
CA TYR A 7 2.02 -3.18 2.52
C TYR A 7 1.70 -4.68 2.42
N TYR A 8 2.06 -5.31 1.30
CA TYR A 8 1.86 -6.76 1.13
C TYR A 8 2.72 -7.55 2.13
N LEU A 9 4.00 -7.21 2.24
CA LEU A 9 4.93 -7.85 3.19
C LEU A 9 4.49 -7.67 4.64
N ALA A 10 3.83 -6.56 5.00
CA ALA A 10 3.33 -6.35 6.36
C ALA A 10 2.38 -7.47 6.83
N GLY A 11 1.69 -8.15 5.89
CA GLY A 11 0.88 -9.34 6.15
C GLY A 11 1.56 -10.69 5.87
N HIS A 12 2.84 -10.70 5.41
CA HIS A 12 3.50 -11.93 4.90
C HIS A 12 4.97 -12.08 5.31
N HIS A 13 5.43 -11.42 6.40
CA HIS A 13 6.87 -11.39 6.73
C HIS A 13 7.30 -12.32 7.88
N ASP A 14 6.37 -12.99 8.55
CA ASP A 14 6.66 -13.90 9.66
C ASP A 14 7.65 -13.30 10.70
N LYS A 15 7.40 -12.07 11.14
CA LYS A 15 8.20 -11.31 12.11
C LYS A 15 9.65 -11.04 11.69
N ARG A 16 9.97 -11.07 10.39
CA ARG A 16 11.31 -10.78 9.88
C ARG A 16 11.72 -9.32 10.00
N PHE A 17 10.76 -8.40 10.01
CA PHE A 17 11.00 -6.97 10.05
C PHE A 17 10.56 -6.36 11.39
N LYS A 18 11.29 -5.37 11.86
CA LYS A 18 10.98 -4.64 13.10
C LYS A 18 10.11 -3.42 12.87
N CYS A 19 10.12 -2.88 11.68
CA CYS A 19 9.25 -1.78 11.24
C CYS A 19 9.17 -1.73 9.72
N PHE A 20 8.18 -1.01 9.23
CA PHE A 20 7.96 -0.74 7.81
C PHE A 20 7.90 0.77 7.53
N ILE A 21 8.30 1.15 6.33
CA ILE A 21 8.09 2.49 5.75
C ILE A 21 7.53 2.28 4.35
N ALA A 22 6.28 2.70 4.12
CA ALA A 22 5.62 2.65 2.83
C ALA A 22 5.46 4.07 2.29
N HIS A 23 5.96 4.31 1.08
CA HIS A 23 5.84 5.58 0.39
C HIS A 23 5.04 5.38 -0.90
N ASP A 24 3.94 6.12 -1.04
CA ASP A 24 3.04 6.13 -2.19
C ASP A 24 2.65 4.72 -2.65
N GLY A 25 2.28 3.87 -1.68
CA GLY A 25 1.97 2.46 -1.92
C GLY A 25 0.50 2.22 -2.22
N ILE A 26 0.23 1.25 -3.11
CA ILE A 26 -1.12 0.70 -3.31
C ILE A 26 -1.45 -0.19 -2.10
N PHE A 27 -2.52 0.14 -1.39
CA PHE A 27 -3.05 -0.66 -0.29
C PHE A 27 -4.23 -1.54 -0.71
N ASN A 28 -5.14 -0.97 -1.52
CA ASN A 28 -6.30 -1.66 -2.06
C ASN A 28 -6.27 -1.59 -3.60
N THR A 29 -5.91 -2.69 -4.26
CA THR A 29 -5.77 -2.74 -5.71
C THR A 29 -7.09 -2.52 -6.45
N GLN A 30 -8.23 -2.90 -5.86
CA GLN A 30 -9.54 -2.69 -6.46
C GLN A 30 -9.94 -1.21 -6.42
N GLN A 31 -9.70 -0.54 -5.29
CA GLN A 31 -9.94 0.90 -5.14
C GLN A 31 -9.02 1.69 -6.08
N GLN A 32 -7.73 1.37 -6.08
CA GLN A 32 -6.73 2.00 -6.95
C GLN A 32 -7.09 1.88 -8.43
N TYR A 33 -7.68 0.77 -8.85
CA TYR A 33 -8.13 0.57 -10.23
C TYR A 33 -9.12 1.66 -10.69
N TYR A 34 -9.98 2.16 -9.80
CA TYR A 34 -10.96 3.20 -10.11
C TYR A 34 -10.47 4.63 -9.87
N GLU A 35 -9.38 4.82 -9.14
CA GLU A 35 -8.89 6.12 -8.71
C GLU A 35 -7.73 6.64 -9.57
N THR A 36 -6.90 5.75 -10.12
CA THR A 36 -5.66 6.14 -10.83
C THR A 36 -5.91 6.89 -12.13
N GLU A 37 -5.11 7.92 -12.40
CA GLU A 37 -5.06 8.57 -13.73
C GLU A 37 -4.48 7.65 -14.81
N GLU A 38 -3.68 6.66 -14.43
CA GLU A 38 -3.01 5.72 -15.33
C GLU A 38 -3.85 4.46 -15.55
N MET A 39 -5.09 4.61 -16.03
CA MET A 39 -6.09 3.52 -16.17
C MET A 39 -5.61 2.31 -16.98
N TRP A 40 -4.63 2.47 -17.83
CA TRP A 40 -4.05 1.39 -18.64
C TRP A 40 -3.11 0.49 -17.82
N PHE A 41 -2.45 1.02 -16.77
CA PHE A 41 -1.55 0.25 -15.90
C PHE A 41 -2.26 -0.89 -15.17
N PRO A 42 -3.32 -0.66 -14.39
CA PRO A 42 -4.00 -1.75 -13.71
C PRO A 42 -4.62 -2.77 -14.68
N ASN A 43 -5.04 -2.36 -15.87
CA ASN A 43 -5.47 -3.31 -16.91
C ASN A 43 -4.36 -4.27 -17.34
N TRP A 44 -3.15 -3.74 -17.50
CA TRP A 44 -1.99 -4.53 -17.90
C TRP A 44 -1.52 -5.44 -16.76
N ASP A 45 -1.38 -4.88 -15.56
CA ASP A 45 -0.83 -5.58 -14.41
C ASP A 45 -1.80 -6.63 -13.85
N LEU A 46 -3.08 -6.31 -13.83
CA LEU A 46 -4.13 -7.17 -13.27
C LEU A 46 -4.86 -8.00 -14.33
N GLY A 47 -4.64 -7.70 -15.61
CA GLY A 47 -5.19 -8.45 -16.75
C GLY A 47 -6.70 -8.30 -16.96
N ALA A 48 -7.43 -7.68 -16.04
CA ALA A 48 -8.87 -7.44 -16.16
C ALA A 48 -9.37 -6.43 -15.13
N GLY A 49 -10.53 -5.79 -15.42
CA GLY A 49 -11.21 -4.92 -14.45
C GLY A 49 -11.92 -5.71 -13.35
N PRO A 50 -12.10 -5.10 -12.16
CA PRO A 50 -12.74 -5.75 -11.00
C PRO A 50 -14.19 -6.21 -11.23
N TRP A 51 -14.86 -5.64 -12.22
CA TRP A 51 -16.24 -6.01 -12.62
C TRP A 51 -16.35 -7.27 -13.47
N ARG A 52 -15.24 -7.86 -13.89
CA ARG A 52 -15.25 -9.06 -14.73
C ARG A 52 -15.76 -10.25 -13.91
N LYS A 53 -16.71 -11.01 -14.49
CA LYS A 53 -17.28 -12.20 -13.84
C LYS A 53 -16.17 -13.22 -13.53
N GLY A 54 -16.22 -13.82 -12.34
CA GLY A 54 -15.23 -14.80 -11.85
C GLY A 54 -14.01 -14.17 -11.20
N ILE A 55 -13.94 -12.82 -11.11
CA ILE A 55 -12.93 -12.13 -10.31
C ILE A 55 -13.56 -11.77 -8.97
N SER A 56 -13.11 -12.40 -7.90
CA SER A 56 -13.47 -12.06 -6.52
C SER A 56 -12.26 -11.53 -5.79
N ALA A 57 -12.45 -10.48 -5.00
CA ALA A 57 -11.42 -10.00 -4.08
C ALA A 57 -11.27 -10.89 -2.83
N ASP A 58 -12.17 -11.86 -2.65
CA ASP A 58 -12.12 -12.81 -1.55
C ASP A 58 -11.16 -13.96 -1.88
N PRO A 59 -10.03 -14.12 -1.15
CA PRO A 59 -9.06 -15.17 -1.39
C PRO A 59 -9.64 -16.58 -1.25
N ASP A 60 -10.66 -16.76 -0.39
CA ASP A 60 -11.28 -18.05 -0.10
C ASP A 60 -12.32 -18.46 -1.16
N ASN A 61 -12.83 -17.46 -1.90
CA ASN A 61 -13.84 -17.63 -2.96
C ASN A 61 -13.31 -17.28 -4.36
N ALA A 62 -12.01 -17.25 -4.56
CA ALA A 62 -11.39 -17.03 -5.85
C ALA A 62 -11.71 -18.22 -6.78
N GLU A 63 -12.81 -18.12 -7.55
CA GLU A 63 -13.07 -19.08 -8.62
C GLU A 63 -11.91 -19.13 -9.59
N LYS A 64 -11.47 -20.33 -9.95
CA LYS A 64 -10.44 -20.55 -10.95
C LYS A 64 -10.93 -20.01 -12.29
N VAL A 65 -10.48 -18.81 -12.63
CA VAL A 65 -10.75 -18.21 -13.93
C VAL A 65 -9.85 -18.92 -14.94
N ASN A 66 -10.43 -19.86 -15.66
CA ASN A 66 -9.88 -20.73 -16.71
C ASN A 66 -8.36 -21.07 -16.66
N ASP A 67 -7.93 -22.12 -17.35
CA ASP A 67 -6.59 -22.73 -17.26
C ASP A 67 -5.39 -21.82 -17.58
N GLN A 68 -5.61 -20.60 -18.05
CA GLN A 68 -4.55 -19.65 -18.42
C GLN A 68 -4.40 -18.47 -17.43
N GLN A 69 -5.40 -18.20 -16.58
CA GLN A 69 -5.31 -17.20 -15.51
C GLN A 69 -5.57 -17.88 -14.16
N LYS A 70 -4.54 -18.52 -13.62
CA LYS A 70 -4.63 -19.33 -12.41
C LYS A 70 -4.81 -18.57 -11.10
N VAL A 71 -4.70 -17.25 -11.10
CA VAL A 71 -4.79 -16.43 -9.88
C VAL A 71 -5.63 -15.18 -10.15
N ASN A 72 -6.63 -14.95 -9.30
CA ASN A 72 -7.33 -13.67 -9.28
C ASN A 72 -6.32 -12.59 -8.81
N PRO A 73 -5.97 -11.61 -9.65
CA PRO A 73 -4.94 -10.62 -9.30
C PRO A 73 -5.34 -9.74 -8.10
N PHE A 74 -6.63 -9.63 -7.80
CA PHE A 74 -7.10 -8.86 -6.65
C PHE A 74 -6.90 -9.59 -5.32
N THR A 75 -6.62 -10.89 -5.32
CA THR A 75 -6.27 -11.66 -4.11
C THR A 75 -4.90 -11.29 -3.54
N THR A 76 -4.05 -10.62 -4.32
CA THR A 76 -2.77 -10.09 -3.85
C THR A 76 -2.89 -8.70 -3.23
N SER A 77 -4.09 -8.15 -3.12
CA SER A 77 -4.31 -6.82 -2.56
C SER A 77 -3.96 -6.75 -1.06
N PRO A 78 -3.06 -5.86 -0.65
CA PRO A 78 -2.58 -5.81 0.74
C PRO A 78 -3.67 -5.67 1.80
N HIS A 79 -4.74 -4.95 1.49
CA HIS A 79 -5.85 -4.71 2.43
C HIS A 79 -6.55 -5.99 2.91
N LEU A 80 -6.47 -7.07 2.14
CA LEU A 80 -7.06 -8.37 2.49
C LEU A 80 -6.31 -9.09 3.62
N TYR A 81 -5.10 -8.66 3.93
CA TYR A 81 -4.19 -9.29 4.89
C TYR A 81 -3.89 -8.42 6.11
N VAL A 82 -4.69 -7.39 6.34
CA VAL A 82 -4.53 -6.48 7.50
C VAL A 82 -4.69 -7.22 8.82
N ASP A 83 -5.46 -8.29 8.87
CA ASP A 83 -5.62 -9.18 10.02
C ASP A 83 -4.30 -9.80 10.49
N ARG A 84 -3.30 -9.91 9.60
CA ARG A 84 -1.96 -10.46 9.88
C ARG A 84 -0.92 -9.40 10.21
N TRP A 85 -1.28 -8.11 10.10
CA TRP A 85 -0.35 -7.02 10.42
C TRP A 85 -0.08 -6.98 11.92
N ASP A 86 1.18 -6.91 12.31
CA ASP A 86 1.64 -6.86 13.70
C ASP A 86 2.84 -5.93 13.94
N THR A 87 3.34 -5.30 12.90
CA THR A 87 4.62 -4.59 12.89
C THR A 87 4.42 -3.09 12.63
N PRO A 88 5.11 -2.21 13.38
CA PRO A 88 5.01 -0.77 13.23
C PRO A 88 5.21 -0.28 11.79
N ILE A 89 4.39 0.68 11.36
CA ILE A 89 4.42 1.18 9.98
C ILE A 89 4.36 2.71 9.90
N LEU A 90 5.24 3.29 9.09
CA LEU A 90 5.19 4.69 8.65
C LEU A 90 4.62 4.73 7.24
N CYS A 91 3.50 5.43 7.06
CA CYS A 91 2.91 5.70 5.75
C CYS A 91 3.29 7.13 5.32
N ILE A 92 3.82 7.29 4.11
CA ILE A 92 4.19 8.59 3.52
C ILE A 92 3.44 8.73 2.20
N HIS A 93 2.84 9.92 1.95
CA HIS A 93 2.08 10.14 0.72
C HIS A 93 2.03 11.61 0.32
N GLY A 94 2.10 11.88 -0.99
CA GLY A 94 1.80 13.19 -1.57
C GLY A 94 0.30 13.32 -1.90
N GLU A 95 -0.36 14.41 -1.48
CA GLU A 95 -1.80 14.60 -1.74
C GLU A 95 -2.12 14.93 -3.21
N LYS A 96 -1.10 15.30 -4.00
CA LYS A 96 -1.20 15.51 -5.45
C LYS A 96 -0.72 14.30 -6.26
N ASP A 97 -0.62 13.14 -5.62
CA ASP A 97 -0.38 11.90 -6.33
C ASP A 97 -1.68 11.39 -6.96
N TYR A 98 -1.78 11.51 -8.28
CA TYR A 98 -2.92 11.03 -9.06
C TYR A 98 -2.69 9.65 -9.66
N ARG A 99 -1.46 9.14 -9.55
CA ARG A 99 -1.10 7.77 -9.93
C ARG A 99 -1.54 6.78 -8.86
N ILE A 100 -1.12 7.03 -7.61
CA ILE A 100 -1.55 6.31 -6.43
C ILE A 100 -2.13 7.35 -5.46
N LEU A 101 -3.43 7.45 -5.38
CA LEU A 101 -4.06 8.49 -4.58
C LEU A 101 -3.71 8.39 -3.10
N SER A 102 -3.63 9.52 -2.41
CA SER A 102 -3.30 9.59 -0.98
C SER A 102 -4.27 8.81 -0.09
N SER A 103 -5.49 8.55 -0.58
CA SER A 103 -6.47 7.66 0.05
C SER A 103 -5.90 6.27 0.37
N GLN A 104 -4.98 5.76 -0.44
CA GLN A 104 -4.32 4.47 -0.23
C GLN A 104 -3.45 4.47 1.04
N GLY A 105 -2.60 5.49 1.18
CA GLY A 105 -1.76 5.67 2.38
C GLY A 105 -2.58 5.95 3.63
N GLN A 106 -3.62 6.78 3.52
CA GLN A 106 -4.54 7.09 4.61
C GLN A 106 -5.31 5.85 5.08
N SER A 107 -5.80 5.02 4.15
CA SER A 107 -6.50 3.77 4.46
C SER A 107 -5.58 2.77 5.15
N ALA A 108 -4.33 2.62 4.68
CA ALA A 108 -3.35 1.75 5.31
C ALA A 108 -3.01 2.20 6.74
N PHE A 109 -2.79 3.51 6.95
CA PHE A 109 -2.57 4.09 8.26
C PHE A 109 -3.77 3.83 9.20
N SER A 110 -4.99 4.11 8.73
CA SER A 110 -6.21 3.90 9.52
C SER A 110 -6.39 2.43 9.91
N ALA A 111 -6.13 1.51 8.98
CA ALA A 111 -6.18 0.07 9.24
C ALA A 111 -5.18 -0.35 10.34
N ALA A 112 -3.93 0.14 10.28
CA ALA A 112 -2.92 -0.12 11.30
C ALA A 112 -3.35 0.40 12.68
N VAL A 113 -3.85 1.65 12.74
CA VAL A 113 -4.33 2.26 13.99
C VAL A 113 -5.50 1.47 14.60
N MET A 114 -6.49 1.10 13.78
CA MET A 114 -7.63 0.30 14.24
C MET A 114 -7.22 -1.08 14.77
N ARG A 115 -6.12 -1.64 14.25
CA ARG A 115 -5.52 -2.88 14.73
C ARG A 115 -4.66 -2.71 15.98
N GLY A 116 -4.50 -1.48 16.51
CA GLY A 116 -3.63 -1.17 17.63
C GLY A 116 -2.13 -1.25 17.29
N ILE A 117 -1.76 -1.22 16.00
CA ILE A 117 -0.38 -1.24 15.55
C ILE A 117 0.18 0.19 15.60
N PRO A 118 1.38 0.40 16.17
CA PRO A 118 2.03 1.71 16.13
C PRO A 118 2.19 2.19 14.68
N ALA A 119 1.57 3.31 14.35
CA ALA A 119 1.61 3.86 13.00
C ALA A 119 1.81 5.38 13.02
N GLU A 120 2.49 5.90 11.99
CA GLU A 120 2.59 7.33 11.70
C GLU A 120 2.17 7.57 10.25
N LEU A 121 1.56 8.72 9.98
CA LEU A 121 1.19 9.17 8.64
C LEU A 121 1.86 10.52 8.36
N LEU A 122 2.63 10.60 7.27
CA LEU A 122 3.21 11.84 6.76
C LEU A 122 2.58 12.17 5.41
N LEU A 123 1.73 13.21 5.39
CA LEU A 123 1.11 13.72 4.18
C LEU A 123 1.79 15.01 3.72
N TYR A 124 1.98 15.14 2.42
CA TYR A 124 2.48 16.34 1.77
C TYR A 124 1.38 16.97 0.90
N PRO A 125 0.76 18.07 1.32
CA PRO A 125 -0.36 18.67 0.59
C PRO A 125 0.03 19.25 -0.77
N ASP A 126 1.32 19.42 -1.02
CA ASP A 126 1.88 20.08 -2.19
C ASP A 126 2.88 19.23 -3.00
N GLU A 127 3.03 17.93 -2.69
CA GLU A 127 3.84 16.98 -3.44
C GLU A 127 2.95 15.97 -4.19
N ASN A 128 3.54 15.40 -5.25
CA ASN A 128 2.96 14.32 -6.05
C ASN A 128 3.56 12.95 -5.65
N HIS A 129 3.76 12.05 -6.62
CA HIS A 129 4.39 10.73 -6.40
C HIS A 129 5.85 10.83 -5.95
N TRP A 130 6.47 12.00 -6.07
CA TRP A 130 7.84 12.27 -5.61
C TRP A 130 7.87 13.48 -4.69
N VAL A 131 8.73 13.41 -3.68
CA VAL A 131 9.01 14.55 -2.80
C VAL A 131 10.11 15.38 -3.45
N LEU A 132 9.73 16.44 -4.16
CA LEU A 132 10.64 17.24 -4.99
C LEU A 132 11.05 18.57 -4.35
N LYS A 133 10.23 19.12 -3.46
CA LYS A 133 10.56 20.40 -2.81
C LYS A 133 11.61 20.19 -1.72
N PRO A 134 12.67 21.02 -1.69
CA PRO A 134 13.79 20.81 -0.76
C PRO A 134 13.38 20.75 0.72
N GLN A 135 12.47 21.63 1.16
CA GLN A 135 12.00 21.63 2.54
C GLN A 135 11.24 20.34 2.90
N ASN A 136 10.46 19.81 1.97
CA ASN A 136 9.73 18.55 2.13
C ASN A 136 10.69 17.35 2.14
N GLY A 137 11.73 17.41 1.31
CA GLY A 137 12.80 16.40 1.30
C GLY A 137 13.56 16.32 2.63
N ILE A 138 13.83 17.48 3.26
CA ILE A 138 14.45 17.52 4.60
C ILE A 138 13.51 16.90 5.64
N LEU A 139 12.23 17.23 5.61
CA LEU A 139 11.24 16.64 6.52
C LEU A 139 11.11 15.13 6.30
N TRP A 140 11.11 14.68 5.03
CA TRP A 140 11.08 13.27 4.67
C TRP A 140 12.24 12.51 5.32
N GLN A 141 13.46 12.99 5.12
CA GLN A 141 14.67 12.34 5.67
C GLN A 141 14.64 12.31 7.21
N ARG A 142 14.29 13.42 7.86
CA ARG A 142 14.19 13.48 9.32
C ARG A 142 13.16 12.50 9.86
N THR A 143 12.00 12.40 9.23
CA THR A 143 10.94 11.48 9.65
C THR A 143 11.35 10.03 9.40
N PHE A 144 11.95 9.74 8.24
CA PHE A 144 12.46 8.43 7.88
C PHE A 144 13.48 7.90 8.89
N PHE A 145 14.53 8.68 9.16
CA PHE A 145 15.57 8.25 10.11
C PHE A 145 15.09 8.20 11.55
N ARG A 146 14.26 9.16 11.99
CA ARG A 146 13.63 9.11 13.31
C ARG A 146 12.81 7.82 13.49
N TRP A 147 12.06 7.40 12.47
CA TRP A 147 11.29 6.16 12.50
C TRP A 147 12.19 4.94 12.63
N LEU A 148 13.24 4.85 11.82
CA LEU A 148 14.21 3.76 11.91
C LEU A 148 14.91 3.72 13.27
N ASP A 149 15.35 4.88 13.78
CA ASP A 149 16.02 4.97 15.09
C ASP A 149 15.11 4.47 16.22
N ARG A 150 13.84 4.83 16.18
CA ARG A 150 12.86 4.39 17.17
C ARG A 150 12.72 2.88 17.25
N TRP A 151 12.79 2.19 16.13
CA TRP A 151 12.47 0.75 16.07
C TRP A 151 13.69 -0.15 15.94
N LEU A 152 14.81 0.35 15.44
CA LEU A 152 16.00 -0.45 15.19
C LEU A 152 17.09 -0.26 16.25
N LYS A 153 17.19 0.91 16.89
CA LYS A 153 18.21 1.22 17.90
C LYS A 153 17.77 0.89 19.33
N LYS A 154 17.11 -0.23 19.50
CA LYS A 154 16.76 -0.75 20.86
C LYS A 154 17.80 -1.73 21.32
#